data_02a2b7593d73d0718fa85079dde4310e
#
_entry.id   02a2b7593d73d0718fa85079dde4310e
#
_cell.length_a   1.000
_cell.length_b   1.000
_cell.length_c   1.000
_cell.angle_alpha   90.00
_cell.angle_beta   90.00
_cell.angle_gamma   90.00
#
_symmetry.space_group_name_H-M   'P 1'
#
loop_
_entity.id
_entity.type
_entity.pdbx_description
1 polymer ?
#
loop_
_entity_poly.entity_id
_entity_poly.type
_entity_poly.pdbx_seq_one_letter_code
_entity_poly.pdbx_strand_id
1 'polypeptide(L)'
;MNTAYLDMIQGKNPGVTPVWYMRQAGRSQAEYRKIKEKYTLFEITKEPELCARVTELPVKEYGVDAAILYKDIMSPMVGMNVNVELKAGVGPVFNTPIRSMADVDTLDTFDPTKVDYIGKTITLLTSGILDVPLIGFCGAPFTIASYLIEGGPTKNYNKTRGMLIGAPDVWNALMTKLADMSIEYLSMQAEAGANALQIFDSWVGAVNADQYKQGIYPHMERIIKTVKERYPHLPMAMNGVGTDHLVSIWSHLPLDVIALDWRSSIVMANERGVTQTVQGNLDPAYLFADEKTLAHEVDRILLDGVRYGRHIFNLGHGVFPEADPKKLHWLTDYVHERSRELWAQEG
;
A
#
# COMPACT_ATOMS: atom_id res chain seq x y z
N MET A 1 17.64 -11.32 -9.78
CA MET A 1 16.64 -10.59 -8.97
C MET A 1 16.85 -10.95 -7.51
N ASN A 2 16.94 -9.95 -6.63
CA ASN A 2 16.94 -10.17 -5.18
C ASN A 2 15.57 -10.69 -4.75
N THR A 3 15.50 -11.80 -4.02
CA THR A 3 14.25 -12.48 -3.63
C THR A 3 13.93 -12.35 -2.13
N ALA A 4 14.76 -11.65 -1.35
CA ALA A 4 14.62 -11.58 0.11
C ALA A 4 13.20 -11.18 0.57
N TYR A 5 12.56 -10.22 -0.12
CA TYR A 5 11.18 -9.81 0.14
C TYR A 5 10.19 -10.98 -0.04
N LEU A 6 10.26 -11.69 -1.15
CA LEU A 6 9.36 -12.81 -1.46
C LEU A 6 9.66 -14.03 -0.59
N ASP A 7 10.92 -14.31 -0.31
CA ASP A 7 11.33 -15.41 0.56
C ASP A 7 10.81 -15.23 1.99
N MET A 8 10.89 -14.01 2.52
CA MET A 8 10.33 -13.67 3.84
C MET A 8 8.82 -13.91 3.89
N ILE A 9 8.07 -13.52 2.85
CA ILE A 9 6.61 -13.75 2.77
C ILE A 9 6.30 -15.26 2.72
N GLN A 10 7.13 -16.04 2.04
CA GLN A 10 6.97 -17.49 1.96
C GLN A 10 7.41 -18.25 3.24
N GLY A 11 7.83 -17.51 4.29
CA GLY A 11 8.31 -18.09 5.54
C GLY A 11 9.71 -18.70 5.44
N LYS A 12 10.45 -18.38 4.40
CA LYS A 12 11.88 -18.70 4.28
C LYS A 12 12.67 -17.61 4.98
N ASN A 13 13.71 -17.99 5.72
CA ASN A 13 14.62 -16.99 6.29
C ASN A 13 15.68 -16.59 5.26
N PRO A 14 15.66 -15.36 4.71
CA PRO A 14 16.69 -14.92 3.77
C PRO A 14 18.01 -14.51 4.46
N GLY A 15 18.11 -14.63 5.80
CA GLY A 15 19.27 -14.21 6.58
C GLY A 15 19.37 -12.68 6.74
N VAL A 16 18.38 -11.96 6.31
CA VAL A 16 18.29 -10.49 6.39
C VAL A 16 16.82 -10.08 6.44
N THR A 17 16.48 -9.03 7.18
CA THR A 17 15.13 -8.45 7.12
C THR A 17 15.02 -7.56 5.89
N PRO A 18 14.15 -7.89 4.92
CA PRO A 18 13.98 -7.08 3.71
C PRO A 18 13.32 -5.74 4.01
N VAL A 19 13.68 -4.72 3.22
CA VAL A 19 13.27 -3.32 3.40
C VAL A 19 12.62 -2.77 2.15
N TRP A 20 11.51 -2.07 2.31
CA TRP A 20 11.01 -1.10 1.34
C TRP A 20 10.26 0.00 2.07
N TYR A 21 9.97 1.13 1.43
CA TYR A 21 9.31 2.26 2.09
C TYR A 21 8.04 2.66 1.34
N MET A 22 6.94 2.77 2.05
CA MET A 22 5.70 3.35 1.51
C MET A 22 5.99 4.78 1.02
N ARG A 23 5.61 5.09 -0.23
CA ARG A 23 5.91 6.37 -0.91
C ARG A 23 7.42 6.63 -1.10
N GLN A 24 8.20 5.57 -1.26
CA GLN A 24 9.65 5.67 -1.47
C GLN A 24 10.02 6.51 -2.70
N ALA A 25 9.27 6.42 -3.80
CA ALA A 25 9.40 7.35 -4.92
C ALA A 25 8.62 8.64 -4.59
N GLY A 26 9.31 9.75 -4.40
CA GLY A 26 8.64 10.94 -3.94
C GLY A 26 9.50 12.19 -3.83
N ARG A 27 8.92 13.24 -3.26
CA ARG A 27 9.50 14.59 -3.16
C ARG A 27 10.79 14.69 -2.35
N SER A 28 11.13 13.70 -1.54
CA SER A 28 12.44 13.58 -0.88
C SER A 28 13.58 13.48 -1.89
N GLN A 29 13.37 12.84 -3.06
CA GLN A 29 14.38 12.60 -4.08
C GLN A 29 14.58 13.80 -5.02
N ALA A 30 15.85 14.18 -5.26
CA ALA A 30 16.19 15.32 -6.12
C ALA A 30 15.78 15.09 -7.59
N GLU A 31 16.01 13.87 -8.10
CA GLU A 31 15.66 13.53 -9.48
C GLU A 31 14.14 13.53 -9.69
N TYR A 32 13.40 13.00 -8.73
CA TYR A 32 11.93 13.07 -8.75
C TYR A 32 11.43 14.53 -8.79
N ARG A 33 12.01 15.44 -8.00
CA ARG A 33 11.63 16.86 -8.03
C ARG A 33 11.82 17.48 -9.40
N LYS A 34 12.96 17.20 -10.10
CA LYS A 34 13.21 17.67 -11.46
C LYS A 34 12.17 17.17 -12.46
N ILE A 35 11.73 15.91 -12.32
CA ILE A 35 10.66 15.34 -13.15
C ILE A 35 9.35 16.07 -12.86
N LYS A 36 9.04 16.32 -11.60
CA LYS A 36 7.80 17.00 -11.16
C LYS A 36 7.72 18.47 -11.56
N GLU A 37 8.83 19.13 -11.89
CA GLU A 37 8.83 20.47 -12.47
C GLU A 37 8.20 20.50 -13.89
N LYS A 38 8.26 19.37 -14.60
CA LYS A 38 7.79 19.26 -15.99
C LYS A 38 6.49 18.49 -16.15
N TYR A 39 6.20 17.57 -15.24
CA TYR A 39 5.10 16.62 -15.37
C TYR A 39 4.27 16.54 -14.10
N THR A 40 2.95 16.48 -14.23
CA THR A 40 2.03 16.12 -13.14
C THR A 40 2.15 14.63 -12.80
N LEU A 41 1.56 14.20 -11.69
CA LEU A 41 1.52 12.78 -11.31
C LEU A 41 0.82 11.94 -12.40
N PHE A 42 -0.31 12.40 -12.91
CA PHE A 42 -1.06 11.67 -13.93
C PHE A 42 -0.31 11.60 -15.27
N GLU A 43 0.40 12.66 -15.68
CA GLU A 43 1.25 12.62 -16.88
C GLU A 43 2.39 11.61 -16.72
N ILE A 44 3.07 11.60 -15.56
CA ILE A 44 4.11 10.59 -15.27
C ILE A 44 3.51 9.18 -15.35
N THR A 45 2.36 8.96 -14.73
CA THR A 45 1.75 7.63 -14.68
C THR A 45 1.29 7.13 -16.06
N LYS A 46 0.87 8.05 -16.94
CA LYS A 46 0.40 7.72 -18.30
C LYS A 46 1.53 7.43 -19.29
N GLU A 47 2.76 7.78 -18.95
CA GLU A 47 3.95 7.54 -19.78
C GLU A 47 4.77 6.38 -19.19
N PRO A 48 4.63 5.14 -19.73
CA PRO A 48 5.20 3.93 -19.12
C PRO A 48 6.70 4.01 -18.84
N GLU A 49 7.50 4.57 -19.74
CA GLU A 49 8.96 4.70 -19.59
C GLU A 49 9.30 5.71 -18.47
N LEU A 50 8.56 6.81 -18.38
CA LEU A 50 8.76 7.81 -17.33
C LEU A 50 8.32 7.29 -15.97
N CYS A 51 7.18 6.59 -15.92
CA CYS A 51 6.67 5.94 -14.71
C CYS A 51 7.63 4.84 -14.23
N ALA A 52 8.17 4.02 -15.13
CA ALA A 52 9.16 3.01 -14.82
C ALA A 52 10.44 3.63 -14.25
N ARG A 53 10.95 4.70 -14.85
CA ARG A 53 12.10 5.45 -14.32
C ARG A 53 11.86 5.96 -12.91
N VAL A 54 10.69 6.55 -12.63
CA VAL A 54 10.35 7.05 -11.28
C VAL A 54 10.21 5.91 -10.28
N THR A 55 9.64 4.78 -10.69
CA THR A 55 9.51 3.58 -9.84
C THR A 55 10.87 2.99 -9.47
N GLU A 56 11.85 3.02 -10.37
CA GLU A 56 13.20 2.49 -10.17
C GLU A 56 14.08 3.37 -9.25
N LEU A 57 13.84 4.69 -9.22
CA LEU A 57 14.70 5.65 -8.49
C LEU A 57 14.99 5.22 -7.03
N PRO A 58 14.02 4.82 -6.19
CA PRO A 58 14.30 4.43 -4.81
C PRO A 58 15.13 3.15 -4.71
N VAL A 59 14.98 2.21 -5.65
CA VAL A 59 15.79 0.98 -5.67
C VAL A 59 17.26 1.33 -5.82
N LYS A 60 17.58 2.23 -6.75
CA LYS A 60 18.95 2.69 -6.99
C LYS A 60 19.50 3.59 -5.89
N GLU A 61 18.66 4.47 -5.34
CA GLU A 61 19.09 5.49 -4.39
C GLU A 61 19.12 4.98 -2.95
N TYR A 62 18.18 4.10 -2.57
CA TYR A 62 18.06 3.63 -1.17
C TYR A 62 18.49 2.18 -0.97
N GLY A 63 18.68 1.38 -2.05
CA GLY A 63 19.07 -0.02 -1.94
C GLY A 63 17.97 -0.92 -1.37
N VAL A 64 16.69 -0.57 -1.57
CA VAL A 64 15.54 -1.33 -1.06
C VAL A 64 15.33 -2.67 -1.74
N ASP A 65 14.70 -3.63 -1.05
CA ASP A 65 14.49 -5.01 -1.52
C ASP A 65 13.20 -5.23 -2.29
N ALA A 66 12.37 -4.20 -2.45
CA ALA A 66 11.20 -4.23 -3.31
C ALA A 66 10.91 -2.83 -3.88
N ALA A 67 10.46 -2.80 -5.13
CA ALA A 67 9.91 -1.61 -5.75
C ALA A 67 8.39 -1.61 -5.57
N ILE A 68 7.78 -0.44 -5.36
CA ILE A 68 6.35 -0.25 -5.47
C ILE A 68 6.04 0.64 -6.67
N LEU A 69 5.08 0.22 -7.49
CA LEU A 69 4.71 0.93 -8.70
C LEU A 69 4.35 2.40 -8.39
N TYR A 70 4.92 3.34 -9.11
CA TYR A 70 4.60 4.75 -8.93
C TYR A 70 3.26 5.09 -9.59
N LYS A 71 2.24 5.35 -8.81
CA LYS A 71 0.91 5.81 -9.24
C LYS A 71 0.09 6.31 -8.06
N ASP A 72 -1.10 6.84 -8.36
CA ASP A 72 -2.11 7.22 -7.37
C ASP A 72 -3.12 6.08 -7.14
N ILE A 73 -3.74 6.00 -5.94
CA ILE A 73 -4.79 5.03 -5.63
C ILE A 73 -6.08 5.26 -6.41
N MET A 74 -6.27 6.48 -6.95
CA MET A 74 -7.46 6.85 -7.73
C MET A 74 -7.32 6.51 -9.22
N SER A 75 -6.16 6.03 -9.68
CA SER A 75 -5.92 5.66 -11.08
C SER A 75 -7.03 4.75 -11.67
N PRO A 76 -7.56 3.73 -10.97
CA PRO A 76 -8.61 2.87 -11.53
C PRO A 76 -9.94 3.59 -11.75
N MET A 77 -10.19 4.75 -11.14
CA MET A 77 -11.40 5.53 -11.35
C MET A 77 -11.57 5.99 -12.80
N VAL A 78 -10.47 6.19 -13.52
CA VAL A 78 -10.46 6.48 -14.96
C VAL A 78 -11.14 5.35 -15.74
N GLY A 79 -10.89 4.10 -15.34
CA GLY A 79 -11.53 2.91 -15.91
C GLY A 79 -13.04 2.84 -15.67
N MET A 80 -13.55 3.52 -14.66
CA MET A 80 -14.97 3.63 -14.34
C MET A 80 -15.62 4.93 -14.87
N ASN A 81 -14.94 5.68 -15.74
CA ASN A 81 -15.36 6.99 -16.26
C ASN A 81 -15.56 8.07 -15.18
N VAL A 82 -14.90 7.92 -14.03
CA VAL A 82 -14.95 8.94 -12.98
C VAL A 82 -13.84 9.96 -13.20
N ASN A 83 -14.21 11.22 -13.34
CA ASN A 83 -13.24 12.31 -13.46
C ASN A 83 -12.68 12.68 -12.10
N VAL A 84 -11.35 12.55 -11.96
CA VAL A 84 -10.60 12.88 -10.75
C VAL A 84 -9.71 14.07 -11.03
N GLU A 85 -9.91 15.16 -10.29
CA GLU A 85 -9.01 16.32 -10.32
C GLU A 85 -8.01 16.23 -9.18
N LEU A 86 -6.71 16.33 -9.48
CA LEU A 86 -5.67 16.49 -8.46
C LEU A 86 -5.42 17.97 -8.19
N LYS A 87 -5.95 18.49 -7.10
CA LYS A 87 -5.69 19.87 -6.68
C LYS A 87 -4.42 19.95 -5.85
N ALA A 88 -3.50 20.83 -6.26
CA ALA A 88 -2.24 21.05 -5.55
C ALA A 88 -2.49 21.42 -4.07
N GLY A 89 -1.81 20.75 -3.16
CA GLY A 89 -1.95 20.95 -1.71
C GLY A 89 -3.23 20.38 -1.09
N VAL A 90 -4.18 19.89 -1.88
CA VAL A 90 -5.45 19.31 -1.41
C VAL A 90 -5.49 17.79 -1.64
N GLY A 91 -5.17 17.33 -2.85
CA GLY A 91 -5.29 15.94 -3.26
C GLY A 91 -6.43 15.70 -4.24
N PRO A 92 -6.91 14.44 -4.37
CA PRO A 92 -8.01 14.09 -5.26
C PRO A 92 -9.31 14.78 -4.87
N VAL A 93 -10.01 15.38 -5.85
CA VAL A 93 -11.31 16.04 -5.68
C VAL A 93 -12.27 15.53 -6.74
N PHE A 94 -13.53 15.33 -6.35
CA PHE A 94 -14.62 14.87 -7.20
C PHE A 94 -15.71 15.92 -7.28
N ASN A 95 -16.07 16.32 -8.49
CA ASN A 95 -17.11 17.34 -8.72
C ASN A 95 -18.53 16.79 -8.53
N THR A 96 -18.71 15.47 -8.64
CA THR A 96 -20.01 14.78 -8.49
C THR A 96 -19.91 13.72 -7.38
N PRO A 97 -20.01 14.10 -6.10
CA PRO A 97 -19.93 13.15 -5.00
C PRO A 97 -21.11 12.18 -4.97
N ILE A 98 -20.85 10.92 -4.59
CA ILE A 98 -21.88 9.87 -4.45
C ILE A 98 -22.70 10.12 -3.17
N ARG A 99 -24.04 10.20 -3.30
CA ARG A 99 -24.96 10.46 -2.18
C ARG A 99 -26.18 9.55 -2.16
N SER A 100 -26.51 8.93 -3.30
CA SER A 100 -27.72 8.16 -3.50
C SER A 100 -27.45 6.94 -4.37
N MET A 101 -28.44 6.05 -4.46
CA MET A 101 -28.38 4.91 -5.39
C MET A 101 -28.26 5.38 -6.85
N ALA A 102 -28.95 6.45 -7.23
CA ALA A 102 -28.85 7.01 -8.57
C ALA A 102 -27.42 7.47 -8.90
N ASP A 103 -26.67 8.01 -7.91
CA ASP A 103 -25.27 8.38 -8.12
C ASP A 103 -24.39 7.14 -8.27
N VAL A 104 -24.65 6.06 -7.50
CA VAL A 104 -23.94 4.78 -7.63
C VAL A 104 -24.16 4.18 -9.02
N ASP A 105 -25.37 4.30 -9.56
CA ASP A 105 -25.73 3.78 -10.90
C ASP A 105 -24.96 4.51 -12.03
N THR A 106 -24.48 5.73 -11.80
CA THR A 106 -23.63 6.45 -12.77
C THR A 106 -22.22 5.90 -12.91
N LEU A 107 -21.75 5.08 -11.95
CA LEU A 107 -20.44 4.45 -12.05
C LEU A 107 -20.48 3.32 -13.10
N ASP A 108 -19.65 3.44 -14.12
CA ASP A 108 -19.49 2.40 -15.12
C ASP A 108 -18.81 1.14 -14.56
N THR A 109 -18.99 0.02 -15.26
CA THR A 109 -18.12 -1.15 -15.05
C THR A 109 -16.69 -0.79 -15.40
N PHE A 110 -15.74 -1.29 -14.61
CA PHE A 110 -14.32 -1.00 -14.82
C PHE A 110 -13.85 -1.53 -16.19
N ASP A 111 -13.27 -0.64 -16.98
CA ASP A 111 -12.64 -0.94 -18.27
C ASP A 111 -11.12 -0.85 -18.14
N PRO A 112 -10.40 -1.99 -18.11
CA PRO A 112 -8.95 -2.01 -17.96
C PRO A 112 -8.21 -1.37 -19.14
N THR A 113 -8.81 -1.27 -20.32
CA THR A 113 -8.18 -0.66 -21.50
C THR A 113 -7.92 0.83 -21.33
N LYS A 114 -8.70 1.51 -20.49
CA LYS A 114 -8.51 2.94 -20.17
C LYS A 114 -7.32 3.24 -19.26
N VAL A 115 -6.77 2.20 -18.67
CA VAL A 115 -5.61 2.28 -17.76
C VAL A 115 -4.49 1.30 -18.16
N ASP A 116 -4.44 0.89 -19.42
CA ASP A 116 -3.48 -0.09 -19.96
C ASP A 116 -2.01 0.31 -19.80
N TYR A 117 -1.74 1.63 -19.71
CA TYR A 117 -0.42 2.18 -19.40
C TYR A 117 0.15 1.66 -18.06
N ILE A 118 -0.69 1.28 -17.11
CA ILE A 118 -0.27 0.65 -15.86
C ILE A 118 0.34 -0.73 -16.12
N GLY A 119 -0.36 -1.56 -16.90
CA GLY A 119 0.14 -2.89 -17.30
C GLY A 119 1.43 -2.78 -18.13
N LYS A 120 1.49 -1.84 -19.07
CA LYS A 120 2.72 -1.57 -19.86
C LYS A 120 3.89 -1.19 -18.97
N THR A 121 3.69 -0.33 -17.99
CA THR A 121 4.74 0.05 -17.03
C THR A 121 5.22 -1.16 -16.22
N ILE A 122 4.31 -2.01 -15.72
CA ILE A 122 4.68 -3.22 -14.98
C ILE A 122 5.52 -4.15 -15.85
N THR A 123 5.09 -4.39 -17.08
CA THR A 123 5.84 -5.23 -18.05
C THR A 123 7.24 -4.68 -18.32
N LEU A 124 7.41 -3.37 -18.50
CA LEU A 124 8.71 -2.76 -18.65
C LEU A 124 9.61 -2.98 -17.43
N LEU A 125 9.08 -2.75 -16.22
CA LEU A 125 9.82 -2.89 -14.97
C LEU A 125 10.28 -4.32 -14.74
N THR A 126 9.41 -5.30 -14.98
CA THR A 126 9.69 -6.72 -14.72
C THR A 126 10.47 -7.42 -15.84
N SER A 127 10.59 -6.81 -17.02
CA SER A 127 11.36 -7.34 -18.15
C SER A 127 12.88 -7.07 -18.09
N GLY A 128 13.40 -6.64 -16.93
CA GLY A 128 14.84 -6.50 -16.72
C GLY A 128 15.31 -5.11 -16.25
N ILE A 129 14.39 -4.15 -16.02
CA ILE A 129 14.74 -2.87 -15.39
C ILE A 129 15.01 -3.06 -13.90
N LEU A 130 14.13 -3.80 -13.21
CA LEU A 130 14.29 -4.07 -11.78
C LEU A 130 15.04 -5.39 -11.53
N ASP A 131 15.92 -5.35 -10.54
CA ASP A 131 16.57 -6.52 -9.94
C ASP A 131 15.96 -6.93 -8.60
N VAL A 132 14.87 -6.26 -8.18
CA VAL A 132 14.05 -6.54 -7.00
C VAL A 132 12.59 -6.79 -7.40
N PRO A 133 11.78 -7.46 -6.56
CA PRO A 133 10.35 -7.65 -6.82
C PRO A 133 9.58 -6.34 -6.95
N LEU A 134 8.60 -6.32 -7.86
CA LEU A 134 7.69 -5.21 -8.06
C LEU A 134 6.36 -5.46 -7.34
N ILE A 135 5.96 -4.53 -6.50
CA ILE A 135 4.67 -4.51 -5.83
C ILE A 135 3.68 -3.67 -6.65
N GLY A 136 2.63 -4.33 -7.17
CA GLY A 136 1.43 -3.65 -7.68
C GLY A 136 0.50 -3.30 -6.52
N PHE A 137 -0.45 -2.37 -6.73
CA PHE A 137 -1.37 -2.03 -5.64
C PHE A 137 -2.70 -1.46 -6.10
N CYS A 138 -3.66 -1.37 -5.17
CA CYS A 138 -4.87 -0.56 -5.32
C CYS A 138 -5.21 0.12 -3.99
N GLY A 139 -6.09 1.13 -4.06
CA GLY A 139 -6.80 1.62 -2.88
C GLY A 139 -7.91 0.64 -2.50
N ALA A 140 -8.13 0.41 -1.20
CA ALA A 140 -9.25 -0.39 -0.72
C ALA A 140 -10.60 0.30 -0.97
N PRO A 141 -11.69 -0.46 -1.11
CA PRO A 141 -13.02 0.09 -1.36
C PRO A 141 -13.47 1.15 -0.36
N PHE A 142 -13.21 0.98 0.95
CA PHE A 142 -13.59 1.99 1.94
C PHE A 142 -12.87 3.31 1.72
N THR A 143 -11.56 3.28 1.48
CA THR A 143 -10.78 4.49 1.22
C THR A 143 -11.24 5.18 -0.08
N ILE A 144 -11.48 4.42 -1.16
CA ILE A 144 -11.99 4.97 -2.42
C ILE A 144 -13.41 5.52 -2.25
N ALA A 145 -14.32 4.76 -1.61
CA ALA A 145 -15.68 5.21 -1.31
C ALA A 145 -15.68 6.52 -0.51
N SER A 146 -14.76 6.64 0.46
CA SER A 146 -14.65 7.87 1.26
C SER A 146 -14.33 9.08 0.39
N TYR A 147 -13.40 8.98 -0.56
CA TYR A 147 -13.14 10.06 -1.53
C TYR A 147 -14.37 10.39 -2.38
N LEU A 148 -15.05 9.37 -2.92
CA LEU A 148 -16.23 9.55 -3.75
C LEU A 148 -17.40 10.18 -2.96
N ILE A 149 -17.62 9.74 -1.73
CA ILE A 149 -18.70 10.22 -0.88
C ILE A 149 -18.39 11.62 -0.34
N GLU A 150 -17.21 11.88 0.19
CA GLU A 150 -16.87 13.20 0.75
C GLU A 150 -16.67 14.25 -0.34
N GLY A 151 -16.30 13.85 -1.56
CA GLY A 151 -15.96 14.72 -2.69
C GLY A 151 -14.51 15.19 -2.66
N GLY A 152 -13.70 14.66 -1.72
CA GLY A 152 -12.29 15.01 -1.55
C GLY A 152 -11.76 14.57 -0.19
N PRO A 153 -10.54 14.99 0.19
CA PRO A 153 -9.96 14.67 1.49
C PRO A 153 -10.80 15.20 2.64
N THR A 154 -10.89 14.42 3.71
CA THR A 154 -11.60 14.76 4.93
C THR A 154 -10.85 14.26 6.16
N LYS A 155 -11.08 14.88 7.32
CA LYS A 155 -10.52 14.42 8.61
C LYS A 155 -11.49 13.53 9.39
N ASN A 156 -12.79 13.67 9.17
CA ASN A 156 -13.82 13.11 10.06
C ASN A 156 -14.66 12.01 9.40
N TYR A 157 -14.68 11.90 8.07
CA TYR A 157 -15.43 10.89 7.31
C TYR A 157 -16.93 10.84 7.68
N ASN A 158 -17.52 11.98 8.01
CA ASN A 158 -18.88 12.03 8.56
C ASN A 158 -19.94 11.55 7.57
N LYS A 159 -19.81 11.93 6.28
CA LYS A 159 -20.76 11.51 5.24
C LYS A 159 -20.57 10.04 4.90
N THR A 160 -19.32 9.57 4.82
CA THR A 160 -18.96 8.17 4.57
C THR A 160 -19.52 7.27 5.66
N ARG A 161 -19.24 7.59 6.91
CA ARG A 161 -19.75 6.84 8.07
C ARG A 161 -21.27 6.94 8.17
N GLY A 162 -21.83 8.12 7.86
CA GLY A 162 -23.27 8.33 7.82
C GLY A 162 -23.96 7.43 6.78
N MET A 163 -23.38 7.27 5.58
CA MET A 163 -23.91 6.37 4.54
C MET A 163 -23.81 4.90 4.96
N LEU A 164 -22.66 4.48 5.49
CA LEU A 164 -22.44 3.11 6.00
C LEU A 164 -23.51 2.72 7.05
N ILE A 165 -23.87 3.64 7.93
CA ILE A 165 -24.82 3.38 9.04
C ILE A 165 -26.28 3.57 8.60
N GLY A 166 -26.57 4.64 7.87
CA GLY A 166 -27.93 5.11 7.60
C GLY A 166 -28.50 4.73 6.23
N ALA A 167 -27.68 4.28 5.30
CA ALA A 167 -28.07 3.89 3.95
C ALA A 167 -27.35 2.61 3.48
N PRO A 168 -27.55 1.46 4.19
CA PRO A 168 -26.79 0.23 3.94
C PRO A 168 -26.93 -0.31 2.53
N ASP A 169 -28.08 -0.14 1.87
CA ASP A 169 -28.27 -0.59 0.50
C ASP A 169 -27.41 0.20 -0.49
N VAL A 170 -27.37 1.52 -0.34
CA VAL A 170 -26.52 2.41 -1.15
C VAL A 170 -25.05 2.13 -0.91
N TRP A 171 -24.67 1.96 0.38
CA TRP A 171 -23.33 1.57 0.79
C TRP A 171 -22.89 0.26 0.15
N ASN A 172 -23.71 -0.78 0.26
CA ASN A 172 -23.41 -2.11 -0.29
C ASN A 172 -23.30 -2.08 -1.81
N ALA A 173 -24.17 -1.36 -2.51
CA ALA A 173 -24.10 -1.20 -3.96
C ALA A 173 -22.80 -0.54 -4.39
N LEU A 174 -22.39 0.55 -3.71
CA LEU A 174 -21.13 1.24 -3.99
C LEU A 174 -19.93 0.32 -3.71
N MET A 175 -19.89 -0.30 -2.53
CA MET A 175 -18.80 -1.19 -2.14
C MET A 175 -18.66 -2.40 -3.05
N THR A 176 -19.77 -2.93 -3.57
CA THR A 176 -19.77 -4.03 -4.57
C THR A 176 -19.11 -3.60 -5.87
N LYS A 177 -19.49 -2.44 -6.44
CA LYS A 177 -18.86 -1.91 -7.66
C LYS A 177 -17.37 -1.65 -7.47
N LEU A 178 -16.98 -1.10 -6.32
CA LEU A 178 -15.57 -0.84 -6.01
C LEU A 178 -14.78 -2.14 -5.77
N ALA A 179 -15.41 -3.16 -5.21
CA ALA A 179 -14.79 -4.48 -5.06
C ALA A 179 -14.58 -5.14 -6.45
N ASP A 180 -15.56 -5.08 -7.35
CA ASP A 180 -15.42 -5.57 -8.72
C ASP A 180 -14.28 -4.86 -9.45
N MET A 181 -14.23 -3.55 -9.38
CA MET A 181 -13.14 -2.74 -9.92
C MET A 181 -11.79 -3.17 -9.34
N SER A 182 -11.68 -3.35 -8.01
CA SER A 182 -10.44 -3.74 -7.36
C SER A 182 -9.95 -5.11 -7.81
N ILE A 183 -10.85 -6.09 -7.97
CA ILE A 183 -10.55 -7.43 -8.47
C ILE A 183 -9.94 -7.36 -9.87
N GLU A 184 -10.61 -6.68 -10.80
CA GLU A 184 -10.15 -6.60 -12.19
C GLU A 184 -8.86 -5.77 -12.32
N TYR A 185 -8.72 -4.70 -11.53
CA TYR A 185 -7.53 -3.86 -11.54
C TYR A 185 -6.30 -4.56 -10.94
N LEU A 186 -6.47 -5.35 -9.88
CA LEU A 186 -5.39 -6.17 -9.31
C LEU A 186 -5.04 -7.33 -10.24
N SER A 187 -6.04 -7.96 -10.88
CA SER A 187 -5.84 -9.03 -11.87
C SER A 187 -5.01 -8.52 -13.06
N MET A 188 -5.34 -7.36 -13.61
CA MET A 188 -4.57 -6.73 -14.68
C MET A 188 -3.09 -6.52 -14.28
N GLN A 189 -2.82 -6.10 -13.04
CA GLN A 189 -1.45 -5.91 -12.57
C GLN A 189 -0.70 -7.25 -12.39
N ALA A 190 -1.41 -8.28 -11.91
CA ALA A 190 -0.88 -9.64 -11.82
C ALA A 190 -0.50 -10.21 -13.21
N GLU A 191 -1.39 -10.08 -14.19
CA GLU A 191 -1.19 -10.50 -15.57
C GLU A 191 -0.03 -9.76 -16.26
N ALA A 192 0.17 -8.49 -15.92
CA ALA A 192 1.28 -7.71 -16.41
C ALA A 192 2.64 -8.07 -15.79
N GLY A 193 2.66 -8.90 -14.73
CA GLY A 193 3.88 -9.45 -14.14
C GLY A 193 4.28 -8.85 -12.78
N ALA A 194 3.37 -8.19 -12.05
CA ALA A 194 3.65 -7.78 -10.67
C ALA A 194 3.99 -9.01 -9.80
N ASN A 195 4.99 -8.88 -8.93
CA ASN A 195 5.48 -9.98 -8.09
C ASN A 195 4.76 -10.09 -6.74
N ALA A 196 4.08 -9.04 -6.31
CA ALA A 196 3.22 -8.99 -5.14
C ALA A 196 2.16 -7.90 -5.33
N LEU A 197 1.08 -7.96 -4.54
CA LEU A 197 0.01 -6.96 -4.56
C LEU A 197 -0.20 -6.37 -3.17
N GLN A 198 -0.42 -5.06 -3.10
CA GLN A 198 -0.68 -4.32 -1.86
C GLN A 198 -2.05 -3.64 -1.94
N ILE A 199 -2.88 -3.77 -0.90
CA ILE A 199 -4.13 -3.02 -0.76
C ILE A 199 -3.93 -1.92 0.28
N PHE A 200 -4.19 -0.67 -0.08
CA PHE A 200 -4.09 0.48 0.82
C PHE A 200 -5.46 0.92 1.32
N ASP A 201 -5.76 0.65 2.59
CA ASP A 201 -6.97 1.12 3.27
C ASP A 201 -6.62 2.23 4.29
N SER A 202 -6.07 3.30 3.77
CA SER A 202 -5.46 4.38 4.57
C SER A 202 -6.43 5.05 5.52
N TRP A 203 -7.74 5.00 5.27
CA TRP A 203 -8.75 5.73 6.03
C TRP A 203 -9.67 4.86 6.88
N VAL A 204 -9.54 3.54 6.82
CA VAL A 204 -10.43 2.59 7.50
C VAL A 204 -10.32 2.63 9.03
N GLY A 205 -9.26 3.18 9.57
CA GLY A 205 -9.15 3.46 11.01
C GLY A 205 -10.24 4.40 11.56
N ALA A 206 -11.01 5.07 10.68
CA ALA A 206 -12.14 5.92 11.05
C ALA A 206 -13.38 5.14 11.53
N VAL A 207 -13.48 3.84 11.29
CA VAL A 207 -14.61 2.99 11.70
C VAL A 207 -14.24 2.10 12.88
N ASN A 208 -15.23 1.71 13.68
CA ASN A 208 -15.03 0.71 14.72
C ASN A 208 -15.05 -0.73 14.18
N ALA A 209 -14.71 -1.70 15.02
CA ALA A 209 -14.62 -3.11 14.64
C ALA A 209 -15.93 -3.69 14.09
N ASP A 210 -17.09 -3.32 14.68
CA ASP A 210 -18.39 -3.84 14.25
C ASP A 210 -18.81 -3.25 12.90
N GLN A 211 -18.59 -1.95 12.69
CA GLN A 211 -18.81 -1.30 11.40
C GLN A 211 -17.95 -1.92 10.30
N TYR A 212 -16.69 -2.22 10.63
CA TYR A 212 -15.79 -2.90 9.71
C TYR A 212 -16.30 -4.30 9.34
N LYS A 213 -16.63 -5.12 10.34
CA LYS A 213 -17.12 -6.49 10.14
C LYS A 213 -18.39 -6.55 9.30
N GLN A 214 -19.32 -5.62 9.53
CA GLN A 214 -20.63 -5.64 8.87
C GLN A 214 -20.60 -5.02 7.47
N GLY A 215 -19.88 -3.92 7.29
CA GLY A 215 -19.98 -3.12 6.06
C GLY A 215 -18.75 -3.11 5.17
N ILE A 216 -17.60 -3.65 5.60
CA ILE A 216 -16.35 -3.57 4.86
C ILE A 216 -15.71 -4.94 4.65
N TYR A 217 -15.60 -5.72 5.71
CA TYR A 217 -14.96 -7.04 5.70
C TYR A 217 -15.45 -7.97 4.58
N PRO A 218 -16.77 -8.15 4.31
CA PRO A 218 -17.23 -9.05 3.25
C PRO A 218 -16.71 -8.67 1.86
N HIS A 219 -16.59 -7.37 1.58
CA HIS A 219 -16.05 -6.88 0.32
C HIS A 219 -14.55 -7.10 0.21
N MET A 220 -13.80 -6.87 1.30
CA MET A 220 -12.37 -7.14 1.36
C MET A 220 -12.07 -8.63 1.22
N GLU A 221 -12.79 -9.47 1.95
CA GLU A 221 -12.67 -10.93 1.84
C GLU A 221 -12.91 -11.41 0.41
N ARG A 222 -13.95 -10.90 -0.26
CA ARG A 222 -14.28 -11.22 -1.64
C ARG A 222 -13.14 -10.84 -2.59
N ILE A 223 -12.58 -9.63 -2.47
CA ILE A 223 -11.44 -9.18 -3.29
C ILE A 223 -10.26 -10.13 -3.13
N ILE A 224 -9.85 -10.36 -1.90
CA ILE A 224 -8.63 -11.13 -1.60
C ILE A 224 -8.79 -12.58 -2.03
N LYS A 225 -9.94 -13.22 -1.72
CA LYS A 225 -10.22 -14.60 -2.13
C LYS A 225 -10.22 -14.73 -3.65
N THR A 226 -10.95 -13.86 -4.37
CA THR A 226 -11.05 -13.93 -5.83
C THR A 226 -9.70 -13.74 -6.50
N VAL A 227 -8.90 -12.77 -6.05
CA VAL A 227 -7.57 -12.55 -6.63
C VAL A 227 -6.64 -13.72 -6.33
N LYS A 228 -6.66 -14.26 -5.11
CA LYS A 228 -5.84 -15.45 -4.77
C LYS A 228 -6.29 -16.73 -5.46
N GLU A 229 -7.57 -16.90 -5.75
CA GLU A 229 -8.07 -18.02 -6.58
C GLU A 229 -7.55 -17.92 -8.02
N ARG A 230 -7.52 -16.71 -8.60
CA ARG A 230 -6.98 -16.47 -9.95
C ARG A 230 -5.44 -16.57 -9.99
N TYR A 231 -4.76 -16.09 -8.96
CA TYR A 231 -3.29 -15.98 -8.88
C TYR A 231 -2.75 -16.54 -7.55
N PRO A 232 -2.82 -17.86 -7.31
CA PRO A 232 -2.56 -18.46 -5.99
C PRO A 232 -1.11 -18.26 -5.50
N HIS A 233 -0.18 -18.01 -6.40
CA HIS A 233 1.23 -17.81 -6.05
C HIS A 233 1.61 -16.35 -5.79
N LEU A 234 0.67 -15.41 -6.03
CA LEU A 234 0.94 -13.99 -5.90
C LEU A 234 0.63 -13.54 -4.46
N PRO A 235 1.64 -13.05 -3.71
CA PRO A 235 1.41 -12.59 -2.35
C PRO A 235 0.52 -11.34 -2.33
N MET A 236 -0.37 -11.28 -1.34
CA MET A 236 -1.24 -10.14 -1.09
C MET A 236 -0.97 -9.54 0.29
N ALA A 237 -0.75 -8.25 0.32
CA ALA A 237 -0.55 -7.45 1.53
C ALA A 237 -1.66 -6.41 1.70
N MET A 238 -1.94 -6.04 2.96
CA MET A 238 -2.88 -4.96 3.29
C MET A 238 -2.28 -4.01 4.31
N ASN A 239 -2.50 -2.71 4.10
CA ASN A 239 -2.06 -1.63 4.97
C ASN A 239 -3.22 -0.70 5.33
N GLY A 240 -3.20 -0.18 6.54
CA GLY A 240 -4.09 0.88 7.01
C GLY A 240 -3.41 1.77 8.04
N VAL A 241 -4.02 2.89 8.36
CA VAL A 241 -3.51 3.84 9.35
C VAL A 241 -4.53 3.99 10.49
N GLY A 242 -4.06 3.90 11.74
CA GLY A 242 -4.91 3.89 12.92
C GLY A 242 -5.76 2.63 13.04
N THR A 243 -5.26 1.49 12.58
CA THR A 243 -5.99 0.24 12.39
C THR A 243 -5.67 -0.84 13.42
N ASP A 244 -4.97 -0.49 14.51
CA ASP A 244 -4.60 -1.45 15.55
C ASP A 244 -5.77 -2.29 16.08
N HIS A 245 -6.95 -1.67 16.21
CA HIS A 245 -8.19 -2.33 16.62
C HIS A 245 -8.81 -3.28 15.56
N LEU A 246 -8.31 -3.25 14.32
CA LEU A 246 -8.75 -4.09 13.21
C LEU A 246 -7.79 -5.25 12.91
N VAL A 247 -6.57 -5.22 13.42
CA VAL A 247 -5.51 -6.20 13.11
C VAL A 247 -5.96 -7.64 13.37
N SER A 248 -6.63 -7.90 14.51
CA SER A 248 -7.19 -9.21 14.81
C SER A 248 -8.29 -9.66 13.84
N ILE A 249 -9.03 -8.72 13.24
CA ILE A 249 -10.03 -9.05 12.22
C ILE A 249 -9.34 -9.37 10.90
N TRP A 250 -8.31 -8.61 10.55
CA TRP A 250 -7.53 -8.82 9.33
C TRP A 250 -6.77 -10.13 9.33
N SER A 251 -6.38 -10.66 10.50
CA SER A 251 -5.72 -11.96 10.60
C SER A 251 -6.57 -13.13 10.08
N HIS A 252 -7.89 -12.94 9.95
CA HIS A 252 -8.82 -13.93 9.38
C HIS A 252 -8.99 -13.78 7.85
N LEU A 253 -8.49 -12.69 7.24
CA LEU A 253 -8.44 -12.55 5.79
C LEU A 253 -7.32 -13.43 5.21
N PRO A 254 -7.46 -13.99 4.00
CA PRO A 254 -6.43 -14.81 3.38
C PRO A 254 -5.27 -13.97 2.81
N LEU A 255 -4.76 -13.06 3.63
CA LEU A 255 -3.59 -12.22 3.36
C LEU A 255 -2.29 -12.99 3.65
N ASP A 256 -1.24 -12.66 2.92
CA ASP A 256 0.11 -13.14 3.20
C ASP A 256 0.88 -12.17 4.10
N VAL A 257 0.56 -10.88 4.02
CA VAL A 257 1.22 -9.81 4.77
C VAL A 257 0.20 -8.86 5.39
N ILE A 258 0.37 -8.54 6.67
CA ILE A 258 -0.35 -7.48 7.37
C ILE A 258 0.64 -6.37 7.71
N ALA A 259 0.42 -5.17 7.16
CA ALA A 259 1.23 -4.02 7.48
C ALA A 259 0.68 -3.29 8.71
N LEU A 260 1.57 -3.02 9.65
CA LEU A 260 1.27 -2.31 10.89
C LEU A 260 1.68 -0.84 10.76
N ASP A 261 0.86 0.07 11.27
CA ASP A 261 1.28 1.44 11.45
C ASP A 261 2.14 1.60 12.72
N TRP A 262 2.74 2.78 12.91
CA TRP A 262 3.67 3.02 14.03
C TRP A 262 3.00 3.01 15.43
N ARG A 263 1.66 3.00 15.50
CA ARG A 263 0.91 2.92 16.77
C ARG A 263 0.74 1.50 17.26
N SER A 264 0.95 0.52 16.37
CA SER A 264 0.87 -0.90 16.66
C SER A 264 2.23 -1.44 17.12
N SER A 265 2.22 -2.64 17.70
CA SER A 265 3.43 -3.39 18.05
C SER A 265 3.41 -4.75 17.37
N ILE A 266 4.57 -5.20 16.85
CA ILE A 266 4.73 -6.56 16.29
C ILE A 266 4.38 -7.60 17.35
N VAL A 267 4.83 -7.39 18.60
CA VAL A 267 4.53 -8.28 19.74
C VAL A 267 3.01 -8.36 19.97
N MET A 268 2.33 -7.21 20.03
CA MET A 268 0.86 -7.20 20.22
C MET A 268 0.10 -7.80 19.04
N ALA A 269 0.58 -7.64 17.81
CA ALA A 269 -0.02 -8.27 16.65
C ALA A 269 0.03 -9.80 16.78
N ASN A 270 1.16 -10.36 17.21
CA ASN A 270 1.31 -11.79 17.51
C ASN A 270 0.36 -12.26 18.61
N GLU A 271 0.28 -11.53 19.71
CA GLU A 271 -0.63 -11.83 20.83
C GLU A 271 -2.12 -11.80 20.42
N ARG A 272 -2.46 -11.02 19.39
CA ARG A 272 -3.79 -10.93 18.79
C ARG A 272 -4.08 -11.96 17.71
N GLY A 273 -3.18 -12.92 17.50
CA GLY A 273 -3.37 -14.05 16.60
C GLY A 273 -2.97 -13.79 15.14
N VAL A 274 -2.19 -12.76 14.87
CA VAL A 274 -1.58 -12.57 13.53
C VAL A 274 -0.54 -13.67 13.31
N THR A 275 -0.66 -14.38 12.20
CA THR A 275 0.27 -15.44 11.79
C THR A 275 0.90 -15.16 10.42
N GLN A 276 0.41 -14.14 9.74
CA GLN A 276 0.93 -13.64 8.47
C GLN A 276 2.29 -12.97 8.67
N THR A 277 3.05 -12.77 7.61
CA THR A 277 4.22 -11.89 7.65
C THR A 277 3.78 -10.49 8.08
N VAL A 278 4.44 -9.90 9.06
CA VAL A 278 4.20 -8.51 9.47
C VAL A 278 5.11 -7.56 8.70
N GLN A 279 4.57 -6.41 8.32
CA GLN A 279 5.31 -5.36 7.62
C GLN A 279 5.22 -4.06 8.40
N GLY A 280 6.34 -3.36 8.54
CA GLY A 280 6.42 -2.08 9.24
C GLY A 280 7.51 -2.10 10.29
N ASN A 281 7.49 -1.23 11.31
CA ASN A 281 6.47 -0.19 11.52
C ASN A 281 7.10 1.05 12.17
N LEU A 282 8.26 1.46 11.63
CA LEU A 282 8.95 2.64 12.15
C LEU A 282 8.08 3.90 11.99
N ASP A 283 7.92 4.68 13.06
CA ASP A 283 7.31 6.01 12.93
C ASP A 283 8.19 6.89 12.01
N PRO A 284 7.64 7.40 10.90
CA PRO A 284 8.40 8.25 9.98
C PRO A 284 9.00 9.50 10.63
N ALA A 285 8.50 9.92 11.80
CA ALA A 285 9.06 11.03 12.56
C ALA A 285 10.51 10.78 13.03
N TYR A 286 10.91 9.52 13.21
CA TYR A 286 12.30 9.18 13.53
C TYR A 286 13.30 9.54 12.42
N LEU A 287 12.84 9.73 11.18
CA LEU A 287 13.69 10.23 10.09
C LEU A 287 14.24 11.64 10.35
N PHE A 288 13.65 12.39 11.29
CA PHE A 288 14.11 13.72 11.69
C PHE A 288 14.96 13.69 12.98
N ALA A 289 15.08 12.54 13.63
CA ALA A 289 15.94 12.38 14.79
C ALA A 289 17.42 12.20 14.39
N ASP A 290 18.34 12.27 15.37
CA ASP A 290 19.72 11.87 15.15
C ASP A 290 19.86 10.35 14.90
N GLU A 291 20.98 9.94 14.32
CA GLU A 291 21.21 8.54 13.93
C GLU A 291 21.18 7.58 15.13
N LYS A 292 21.67 8.01 16.29
CA LYS A 292 21.68 7.17 17.49
C LYS A 292 20.27 6.88 18.00
N THR A 293 19.41 7.89 18.00
CA THR A 293 17.99 7.75 18.39
C THR A 293 17.24 6.89 17.39
N LEU A 294 17.49 7.10 16.09
CA LEU A 294 16.90 6.29 15.01
C LEU A 294 17.35 4.83 15.11
N ALA A 295 18.66 4.56 15.27
CA ALA A 295 19.22 3.22 15.40
C ALA A 295 18.60 2.46 16.58
N HIS A 296 18.45 3.11 17.73
CA HIS A 296 17.84 2.49 18.92
C HIS A 296 16.43 1.99 18.66
N GLU A 297 15.59 2.78 17.98
CA GLU A 297 14.21 2.37 17.66
C GLU A 297 14.18 1.29 16.56
N VAL A 298 15.07 1.38 15.58
CA VAL A 298 15.23 0.33 14.54
C VAL A 298 15.64 -1.00 15.17
N ASP A 299 16.60 -1.00 16.11
CA ASP A 299 17.03 -2.20 16.85
C ASP A 299 15.86 -2.87 17.56
N ARG A 300 15.00 -2.07 18.22
CA ARG A 300 13.81 -2.59 18.90
C ARG A 300 12.86 -3.28 17.93
N ILE A 301 12.56 -2.63 16.79
CA ILE A 301 11.65 -3.17 15.76
C ILE A 301 12.23 -4.44 15.13
N LEU A 302 13.53 -4.44 14.82
CA LEU A 302 14.20 -5.61 14.24
C LEU A 302 14.21 -6.79 15.20
N LEU A 303 14.49 -6.55 16.49
CA LEU A 303 14.47 -7.60 17.50
C LEU A 303 13.07 -8.22 17.64
N ASP A 304 12.03 -7.40 17.68
CA ASP A 304 10.65 -7.87 17.70
C ASP A 304 10.31 -8.65 16.43
N GLY A 305 10.76 -8.18 15.27
CA GLY A 305 10.55 -8.82 13.97
C GLY A 305 11.26 -10.16 13.82
N VAL A 306 12.51 -10.26 14.26
CA VAL A 306 13.27 -11.52 14.22
C VAL A 306 12.66 -12.56 15.17
N ARG A 307 12.25 -12.16 16.37
CA ARG A 307 11.54 -13.04 17.32
C ARG A 307 10.17 -13.50 16.79
N TYR A 308 9.48 -12.65 16.05
CA TYR A 308 8.25 -13.03 15.36
C TYR A 308 8.51 -14.03 14.21
N GLY A 309 9.67 -13.97 13.57
CA GLY A 309 10.12 -14.91 12.55
C GLY A 309 9.74 -14.57 11.12
N ARG A 310 8.87 -13.57 10.87
CA ARG A 310 8.40 -13.15 9.55
C ARG A 310 8.18 -11.63 9.49
N HIS A 311 9.23 -10.89 9.17
CA HIS A 311 9.18 -9.44 9.22
C HIS A 311 9.77 -8.78 7.96
N ILE A 312 9.02 -7.83 7.40
CA ILE A 312 9.47 -6.91 6.36
C ILE A 312 9.55 -5.52 7.01
N PHE A 313 10.74 -4.93 7.01
CA PHE A 313 10.89 -3.58 7.56
C PHE A 313 10.30 -2.53 6.62
N ASN A 314 9.52 -1.63 7.18
CA ASN A 314 8.93 -0.48 6.49
C ASN A 314 8.68 0.64 7.51
N LEU A 315 8.33 1.81 7.02
CA LEU A 315 7.74 2.85 7.86
C LEU A 315 6.28 2.49 8.18
N GLY A 316 5.77 2.93 9.32
CA GLY A 316 4.35 2.80 9.67
C GLY A 316 3.42 3.75 8.91
N HIS A 317 3.97 4.60 8.04
CA HIS A 317 3.30 5.49 7.10
C HIS A 317 4.24 5.83 5.93
N GLY A 318 3.79 6.61 4.96
CA GLY A 318 4.64 7.02 3.83
C GLY A 318 5.79 7.95 4.22
N VAL A 319 6.87 7.91 3.45
CA VAL A 319 8.00 8.84 3.54
C VAL A 319 7.49 10.28 3.45
N PHE A 320 7.91 11.13 4.38
CA PHE A 320 7.61 12.55 4.32
C PHE A 320 8.43 13.25 3.22
N PRO A 321 7.86 14.27 2.56
CA PRO A 321 8.56 15.01 1.50
C PRO A 321 9.86 15.67 1.95
N GLU A 322 9.95 15.99 3.23
CA GLU A 322 11.07 16.67 3.89
C GLU A 322 12.17 15.71 4.37
N ALA A 323 11.95 14.38 4.25
CA ALA A 323 12.94 13.39 4.67
C ALA A 323 14.22 13.48 3.82
N ASP A 324 15.36 13.36 4.49
CA ASP A 324 16.66 13.30 3.80
C ASP A 324 16.84 11.94 3.11
N PRO A 325 17.02 11.89 1.78
CA PRO A 325 17.25 10.65 1.06
C PRO A 325 18.52 9.91 1.52
N LYS A 326 19.55 10.61 1.99
CA LYS A 326 20.74 9.99 2.57
C LYS A 326 20.43 9.22 3.84
N LYS A 327 19.49 9.73 4.63
CA LYS A 327 19.05 9.02 5.86
C LYS A 327 18.25 7.77 5.52
N LEU A 328 17.46 7.78 4.46
CA LEU A 328 16.76 6.58 3.99
C LEU A 328 17.73 5.51 3.46
N HIS A 329 18.77 5.93 2.74
CA HIS A 329 19.85 5.02 2.32
C HIS A 329 20.58 4.43 3.54
N TRP A 330 21.04 5.27 4.45
CA TRP A 330 21.66 4.85 5.70
C TRP A 330 20.76 3.88 6.50
N LEU A 331 19.46 4.18 6.58
CA LEU A 331 18.48 3.33 7.29
C LEU A 331 18.37 1.94 6.65
N THR A 332 18.36 1.86 5.32
CA THR A 332 18.33 0.57 4.61
C THR A 332 19.57 -0.25 4.91
N ASP A 333 20.76 0.36 4.81
CA ASP A 333 22.03 -0.30 5.11
C ASP A 333 22.07 -0.77 6.58
N TYR A 334 21.67 0.09 7.50
CA TYR A 334 21.62 -0.24 8.93
C TYR A 334 20.67 -1.41 9.23
N VAL A 335 19.47 -1.42 8.65
CA VAL A 335 18.53 -2.53 8.80
C VAL A 335 19.13 -3.83 8.25
N HIS A 336 19.78 -3.79 7.09
CA HIS A 336 20.40 -4.97 6.50
C HIS A 336 21.55 -5.51 7.36
N GLU A 337 22.46 -4.66 7.82
CA GLU A 337 23.60 -5.05 8.66
C GLU A 337 23.11 -5.61 9.99
N ARG A 338 22.28 -4.86 10.68
CA ARG A 338 21.79 -5.22 12.01
C ARG A 338 20.93 -6.47 12.02
N SER A 339 20.05 -6.62 11.03
CA SER A 339 19.20 -7.80 10.94
C SER A 339 19.99 -9.08 10.65
N ARG A 340 21.08 -9.03 9.84
CA ARG A 340 21.95 -10.20 9.64
C ARG A 340 22.56 -10.68 10.95
N GLU A 341 23.01 -9.77 11.81
CA GLU A 341 23.53 -10.12 13.13
C GLU A 341 22.46 -10.80 14.00
N LEU A 342 21.25 -10.24 14.02
CA LEU A 342 20.14 -10.77 14.82
C LEU A 342 19.67 -12.14 14.32
N TRP A 343 19.50 -12.32 13.01
CA TRP A 343 19.14 -13.62 12.43
C TRP A 343 20.19 -14.70 12.67
N ALA A 344 21.49 -14.33 12.70
CA ALA A 344 22.57 -15.26 13.01
C ALA A 344 22.62 -15.68 14.50
N GLN A 345 22.02 -14.90 15.40
CA GLN A 345 21.96 -15.20 16.84
C GLN A 345 20.76 -16.07 17.22
N GLU A 346 19.66 -15.98 16.49
CA GLU A 346 18.42 -16.69 16.77
C GLU A 346 18.27 -18.01 15.94
N GLY A 347 19.12 -18.20 14.94
CA GLY A 347 19.20 -19.42 14.10
C GLY A 347 20.30 -20.33 14.54
#